data_288691fdee8a3e483b9d1fb5f970c898
#
_entry.id   288691fdee8a3e483b9d1fb5f970c898
#
_cell.length_a   1.000
_cell.length_b   1.000
_cell.length_c   1.000
_cell.angle_alpha   90.00
_cell.angle_beta   90.00
_cell.angle_gamma   90.00
#
_symmetry.space_group_name_H-M   'P 1'
#
loop_
_entity.id
_entity.type
_entity.pdbx_description
1 polymer ?
#
loop_
_entity_poly.entity_id
_entity_poly.type
_entity_poly.pdbx_seq_one_letter_code
_entity_poly.pdbx_strand_id
1 'polypeptide(L)'
;MPSQSPNEFVITSSVRTAIVCRVDESPTPTDELLSEIDASDSAVYDALSTLRNRGLLTEASEGWELTAHGSIVADSVSAWQSAEDFLATDPEFWKNHQLEVIPPTFRRRLPEIGEYEIIRDTPQDPNKSEDVAISMLKAADSCELTTPYYSRRHQEAIPTHPETRLLVTREAIDVSLQRYAAGHREELTTLDPTNIRLTECAFASVVTDEQLKFELPRLSEASTTNHATAPSAGGSVTDTSAIFVSETDAAVQFGRDLFKALWVDSEPMGPYIEREFPELSE
;
A
#
# COMPACT_ATOMS: atom_id res chain seq x y z
N MET A 1 -35.27 4.21 20.00
CA MET A 1 -34.39 3.71 18.95
C MET A 1 -33.15 4.59 18.94
N PRO A 2 -31.92 4.08 19.02
CA PRO A 2 -30.77 4.91 18.77
C PRO A 2 -30.91 5.50 17.37
N SER A 3 -30.73 6.81 17.22
CA SER A 3 -30.80 7.46 15.93
C SER A 3 -29.62 6.96 15.09
N GLN A 4 -29.89 6.45 13.90
CA GLN A 4 -28.88 6.05 12.92
C GLN A 4 -27.89 7.20 12.71
N SER A 5 -26.58 6.90 12.73
CA SER A 5 -25.55 7.91 12.51
C SER A 5 -25.66 8.50 11.09
N PRO A 6 -25.18 9.72 10.84
CA PRO A 6 -25.23 10.31 9.48
C PRO A 6 -24.55 9.45 8.42
N ASN A 7 -23.37 8.90 8.71
CA ASN A 7 -22.66 8.02 7.79
C ASN A 7 -23.47 6.75 7.49
N GLU A 8 -23.93 6.04 8.53
CA GLU A 8 -24.75 4.85 8.38
C GLU A 8 -26.04 5.14 7.58
N PHE A 9 -26.66 6.30 7.81
CA PHE A 9 -27.84 6.72 7.06
C PHE A 9 -27.54 6.88 5.57
N VAL A 10 -26.40 7.46 5.20
CA VAL A 10 -26.04 7.64 3.78
C VAL A 10 -25.67 6.30 3.16
N ILE A 11 -24.74 5.54 3.72
CA ILE A 11 -24.21 4.29 3.13
C ILE A 11 -25.26 3.16 2.99
N THR A 12 -26.33 3.19 3.76
CA THR A 12 -27.41 2.18 3.67
C THR A 12 -28.36 2.39 2.50
N SER A 13 -28.15 3.39 1.65
CA SER A 13 -28.96 3.64 0.46
C SER A 13 -28.07 4.10 -0.70
N SER A 14 -28.02 3.30 -1.76
CA SER A 14 -27.29 3.65 -2.98
C SER A 14 -27.67 5.02 -3.55
N VAL A 15 -28.96 5.37 -3.51
CA VAL A 15 -29.45 6.68 -3.99
C VAL A 15 -28.91 7.83 -3.15
N ARG A 16 -28.94 7.72 -1.81
CA ARG A 16 -28.38 8.77 -0.94
C ARG A 16 -26.86 8.90 -1.11
N THR A 17 -26.17 7.76 -1.21
CA THR A 17 -24.73 7.74 -1.48
C THR A 17 -24.41 8.43 -2.80
N ALA A 18 -25.08 8.06 -3.88
CA ALA A 18 -24.88 8.67 -5.20
C ALA A 18 -25.13 10.19 -5.19
N ILE A 19 -26.22 10.64 -4.52
CA ILE A 19 -26.50 12.09 -4.39
C ILE A 19 -25.39 12.80 -3.65
N VAL A 20 -24.97 12.27 -2.50
CA VAL A 20 -23.93 12.91 -1.67
C VAL A 20 -22.60 13.01 -2.44
N CYS A 21 -22.18 11.93 -3.10
CA CYS A 21 -20.94 11.93 -3.89
C CYS A 21 -21.02 12.90 -5.06
N ARG A 22 -22.15 12.92 -5.79
CA ARG A 22 -22.31 13.81 -6.94
C ARG A 22 -22.32 15.29 -6.56
N VAL A 23 -23.01 15.63 -5.47
CA VAL A 23 -23.07 17.01 -4.95
C VAL A 23 -21.76 17.46 -4.30
N ASP A 24 -20.91 16.52 -3.84
CA ASP A 24 -19.57 16.81 -3.34
C ASP A 24 -18.62 17.32 -4.44
N GLU A 25 -18.79 16.85 -5.66
CA GLU A 25 -17.99 17.31 -6.81
C GLU A 25 -18.32 18.76 -7.20
N SER A 26 -19.60 19.11 -7.22
CA SER A 26 -20.10 20.47 -7.54
C SER A 26 -21.56 20.63 -7.19
N PRO A 27 -22.04 21.88 -6.96
CA PRO A 27 -23.46 22.16 -6.83
C PRO A 27 -24.26 21.60 -8.01
N THR A 28 -25.31 20.82 -7.73
CA THR A 28 -25.99 20.03 -8.77
C THR A 28 -27.50 20.29 -8.78
N PRO A 29 -28.08 20.74 -9.93
CA PRO A 29 -29.50 20.91 -10.08
C PRO A 29 -30.28 19.59 -9.95
N THR A 30 -31.56 19.68 -9.55
CA THR A 30 -32.42 18.48 -9.37
C THR A 30 -32.60 17.69 -10.64
N ASP A 31 -32.76 18.32 -11.79
CA ASP A 31 -32.95 17.69 -13.09
C ASP A 31 -31.72 16.92 -13.56
N GLU A 32 -30.50 17.38 -13.20
CA GLU A 32 -29.25 16.69 -13.44
C GLU A 32 -29.16 15.43 -12.56
N LEU A 33 -29.47 15.54 -11.27
CA LEU A 33 -29.50 14.39 -10.35
C LEU A 33 -30.51 13.33 -10.80
N LEU A 34 -31.71 13.75 -11.33
CA LEU A 34 -32.72 12.83 -11.88
C LEU A 34 -32.21 12.11 -13.12
N SER A 35 -31.37 12.74 -13.93
CA SER A 35 -30.85 12.15 -15.16
C SER A 35 -29.64 11.24 -14.96
N GLU A 36 -28.82 11.48 -13.94
CA GLU A 36 -27.55 10.79 -13.70
C GLU A 36 -27.68 9.62 -12.72
N ILE A 37 -28.63 9.70 -11.77
CA ILE A 37 -28.75 8.67 -10.74
C ILE A 37 -29.68 7.57 -11.22
N ASP A 38 -29.20 6.33 -11.23
CA ASP A 38 -29.98 5.14 -11.60
C ASP A 38 -31.02 4.78 -10.53
N ALA A 39 -32.09 5.56 -10.48
CA ALA A 39 -33.21 5.39 -9.55
C ALA A 39 -34.48 6.04 -10.11
N SER A 40 -35.64 5.73 -9.51
CA SER A 40 -36.86 6.43 -9.85
C SER A 40 -36.83 7.87 -9.33
N ASP A 41 -37.48 8.79 -10.07
CA ASP A 41 -37.63 10.21 -9.68
C ASP A 41 -38.10 10.35 -8.22
N SER A 42 -39.09 9.55 -7.83
CA SER A 42 -39.62 9.57 -6.47
C SER A 42 -38.56 9.20 -5.42
N ALA A 43 -37.69 8.25 -5.74
CA ALA A 43 -36.62 7.84 -4.83
C ALA A 43 -35.54 8.95 -4.67
N VAL A 44 -35.24 9.66 -5.78
CA VAL A 44 -34.33 10.81 -5.75
C VAL A 44 -34.91 11.95 -4.92
N TYR A 45 -36.18 12.32 -5.15
CA TYR A 45 -36.87 13.36 -4.36
C TYR A 45 -36.94 13.01 -2.86
N ASP A 46 -37.28 11.76 -2.52
CA ASP A 46 -37.33 11.30 -1.13
C ASP A 46 -35.95 11.35 -0.48
N ALA A 47 -34.91 10.96 -1.21
CA ALA A 47 -33.52 11.03 -0.73
C ALA A 47 -33.08 12.48 -0.49
N LEU A 48 -33.30 13.39 -1.44
CA LEU A 48 -33.02 14.83 -1.30
C LEU A 48 -33.74 15.43 -0.09
N SER A 49 -35.03 15.15 0.06
CA SER A 49 -35.84 15.62 1.18
C SER A 49 -35.27 15.13 2.53
N THR A 50 -34.91 13.85 2.62
CA THR A 50 -34.40 13.27 3.86
C THR A 50 -32.97 13.72 4.19
N LEU A 51 -32.09 13.86 3.18
CA LEU A 51 -30.75 14.43 3.34
C LEU A 51 -30.79 15.88 3.83
N ARG A 52 -31.68 16.71 3.23
CA ARG A 52 -31.92 18.08 3.67
C ARG A 52 -32.46 18.14 5.11
N ASN A 53 -33.44 17.32 5.44
CA ASN A 53 -34.03 17.28 6.79
C ASN A 53 -33.04 16.86 7.86
N ARG A 54 -31.98 16.12 7.48
CA ARG A 54 -30.87 15.78 8.36
C ARG A 54 -29.73 16.81 8.36
N GLY A 55 -29.89 17.91 7.61
CA GLY A 55 -28.92 18.98 7.53
C GLY A 55 -27.63 18.60 6.80
N LEU A 56 -27.67 17.60 5.89
CA LEU A 56 -26.52 17.21 5.07
C LEU A 56 -26.47 17.99 3.76
N LEU A 57 -27.66 18.35 3.20
CA LEU A 57 -27.80 19.16 1.99
C LEU A 57 -28.55 20.45 2.27
N THR A 58 -28.26 21.45 1.45
CA THR A 58 -29.02 22.70 1.34
C THR A 58 -29.27 23.02 -0.13
N GLU A 59 -30.35 23.74 -0.41
CA GLU A 59 -30.67 24.20 -1.74
C GLU A 59 -30.11 25.62 -1.93
N ALA A 60 -29.34 25.82 -2.99
CA ALA A 60 -28.73 27.10 -3.35
C ALA A 60 -29.13 27.52 -4.76
N SER A 61 -28.62 28.66 -5.25
CA SER A 61 -28.97 29.22 -6.57
C SER A 61 -28.57 28.32 -7.74
N GLU A 62 -27.51 27.53 -7.57
CA GLU A 62 -26.95 26.66 -8.62
C GLU A 62 -27.37 25.19 -8.46
N GLY A 63 -28.17 24.87 -7.47
CA GLY A 63 -28.64 23.51 -7.19
C GLY A 63 -28.45 23.10 -5.73
N TRP A 64 -28.35 21.81 -5.50
CA TRP A 64 -28.07 21.25 -4.18
C TRP A 64 -26.59 21.35 -3.85
N GLU A 65 -26.31 21.72 -2.62
CA GLU A 65 -24.97 21.83 -2.07
C GLU A 65 -24.86 21.06 -0.76
N LEU A 66 -23.66 20.55 -0.43
CA LEU A 66 -23.37 20.01 0.88
C LEU A 66 -23.30 21.14 1.93
N THR A 67 -23.87 20.88 3.09
CA THR A 67 -23.55 21.69 4.27
C THR A 67 -22.17 21.30 4.80
N ALA A 68 -21.59 22.10 5.72
CA ALA A 68 -20.34 21.70 6.39
C ALA A 68 -20.44 20.32 7.08
N HIS A 69 -21.62 19.96 7.60
CA HIS A 69 -21.88 18.63 8.14
C HIS A 69 -21.95 17.58 7.00
N GLY A 70 -22.57 17.94 5.89
CA GLY A 70 -22.64 17.10 4.70
C GLY A 70 -21.27 16.78 4.13
N SER A 71 -20.37 17.77 4.03
CA SER A 71 -19.00 17.56 3.52
C SER A 71 -18.19 16.56 4.37
N ILE A 72 -18.26 16.66 5.71
CA ILE A 72 -17.58 15.66 6.57
C ILE A 72 -18.15 14.25 6.36
N VAL A 73 -19.45 14.14 6.13
CA VAL A 73 -20.09 12.84 5.82
C VAL A 73 -19.68 12.36 4.43
N ALA A 74 -19.63 13.23 3.43
CA ALA A 74 -19.19 12.93 2.07
C ALA A 74 -17.76 12.40 2.05
N ASP A 75 -16.81 13.07 2.71
CA ASP A 75 -15.43 12.61 2.86
C ASP A 75 -15.36 11.18 3.43
N SER A 76 -16.16 10.90 4.47
CA SER A 76 -16.20 9.59 5.09
C SER A 76 -16.79 8.50 4.20
N VAL A 77 -17.82 8.83 3.43
CA VAL A 77 -18.50 7.94 2.48
C VAL A 77 -17.58 7.65 1.30
N SER A 78 -16.95 8.66 0.74
CA SER A 78 -15.99 8.52 -0.36
C SER A 78 -14.79 7.65 0.03
N ALA A 79 -14.22 7.87 1.22
CA ALA A 79 -13.13 7.05 1.74
C ALA A 79 -13.55 5.58 1.93
N TRP A 80 -14.78 5.34 2.39
CA TRP A 80 -15.32 3.99 2.54
C TRP A 80 -15.52 3.30 1.17
N GLN A 81 -16.09 3.99 0.19
CA GLN A 81 -16.25 3.45 -1.17
C GLN A 81 -14.90 3.12 -1.80
N SER A 82 -13.94 4.05 -1.73
CA SER A 82 -12.59 3.81 -2.25
C SER A 82 -11.93 2.59 -1.62
N ALA A 83 -12.17 2.37 -0.31
CA ALA A 83 -11.64 1.19 0.37
C ALA A 83 -12.34 -0.11 -0.09
N GLU A 84 -13.65 -0.09 -0.34
CA GLU A 84 -14.38 -1.25 -0.88
C GLU A 84 -13.91 -1.60 -2.29
N ASP A 85 -13.81 -0.61 -3.18
CA ASP A 85 -13.37 -0.80 -4.56
C ASP A 85 -11.92 -1.33 -4.60
N PHE A 86 -11.04 -0.77 -3.80
CA PHE A 86 -9.67 -1.23 -3.66
C PHE A 86 -9.59 -2.70 -3.23
N LEU A 87 -10.33 -3.08 -2.20
CA LEU A 87 -10.35 -4.45 -1.69
C LEU A 87 -11.07 -5.43 -2.64
N ALA A 88 -12.03 -4.95 -3.43
CA ALA A 88 -12.79 -5.76 -4.38
C ALA A 88 -11.96 -6.22 -5.58
N THR A 89 -10.86 -5.56 -5.89
CA THR A 89 -9.96 -5.94 -7.00
C THR A 89 -9.38 -7.35 -6.79
N ASP A 90 -8.97 -7.69 -5.58
CA ASP A 90 -8.50 -9.04 -5.23
C ASP A 90 -8.77 -9.38 -3.75
N PRO A 91 -10.01 -9.74 -3.39
CA PRO A 91 -10.36 -10.04 -2.01
C PRO A 91 -9.58 -11.21 -1.39
N GLU A 92 -9.13 -12.15 -2.23
CA GLU A 92 -8.37 -13.32 -1.78
C GLU A 92 -6.96 -12.93 -1.32
N PHE A 93 -6.32 -12.00 -2.01
CA PHE A 93 -5.04 -11.45 -1.59
C PHE A 93 -5.15 -10.80 -0.21
N TRP A 94 -6.11 -9.89 -0.03
CA TRP A 94 -6.26 -9.13 1.20
C TRP A 94 -6.66 -9.98 2.42
N LYS A 95 -7.39 -11.08 2.20
CA LYS A 95 -7.75 -12.03 3.28
C LYS A 95 -6.57 -12.85 3.78
N ASN A 96 -5.56 -13.07 2.94
CA ASN A 96 -4.49 -14.03 3.21
C ASN A 96 -3.15 -13.36 3.56
N HIS A 97 -3.09 -12.02 3.61
CA HIS A 97 -1.86 -11.28 3.91
C HIS A 97 -1.99 -10.40 5.15
N GLN A 98 -0.86 -10.19 5.84
CA GLN A 98 -0.78 -9.42 7.08
C GLN A 98 -0.66 -7.92 6.77
N LEU A 99 -1.75 -7.18 6.91
CA LEU A 99 -1.73 -5.73 6.74
C LEU A 99 -1.19 -4.98 7.98
N GLU A 100 -1.09 -5.64 9.11
CA GLU A 100 -0.60 -5.08 10.37
C GLU A 100 0.87 -4.65 10.28
N VAL A 101 1.62 -5.22 9.34
CA VAL A 101 3.02 -4.86 9.08
C VAL A 101 3.18 -3.47 8.48
N ILE A 102 2.13 -2.93 7.85
CA ILE A 102 2.11 -1.54 7.34
C ILE A 102 1.67 -0.61 8.48
N PRO A 103 2.37 0.51 8.73
CA PRO A 103 1.98 1.47 9.76
C PRO A 103 0.51 1.93 9.60
N PRO A 104 -0.25 2.09 10.71
CA PRO A 104 -1.69 2.38 10.65
C PRO A 104 -2.07 3.62 9.84
N THR A 105 -1.21 4.63 9.81
CA THR A 105 -1.39 5.86 9.02
C THR A 105 -1.37 5.58 7.52
N PHE A 106 -0.50 4.68 7.08
CA PHE A 106 -0.38 4.27 5.67
C PHE A 106 -1.44 3.25 5.27
N ARG A 107 -1.85 2.34 6.18
CA ARG A 107 -2.95 1.41 5.89
C ARG A 107 -4.24 2.11 5.48
N ARG A 108 -4.56 3.25 6.09
CA ARG A 108 -5.75 4.04 5.74
C ARG A 108 -5.64 4.70 4.37
N ARG A 109 -4.42 4.89 3.88
CA ARG A 109 -4.11 5.51 2.60
C ARG A 109 -3.97 4.50 1.46
N LEU A 110 -4.02 3.18 1.72
CA LEU A 110 -3.92 2.16 0.68
C LEU A 110 -4.88 2.39 -0.50
N PRO A 111 -6.15 2.80 -0.30
CA PRO A 111 -7.04 3.10 -1.41
C PRO A 111 -6.60 4.28 -2.30
N GLU A 112 -5.73 5.19 -1.80
CA GLU A 112 -5.17 6.29 -2.61
C GLU A 112 -4.29 5.78 -3.76
N ILE A 113 -3.77 4.56 -3.65
CA ILE A 113 -2.96 3.90 -4.68
C ILE A 113 -3.73 3.76 -6.01
N GLY A 114 -5.05 3.59 -5.95
CA GLY A 114 -5.89 3.40 -7.12
C GLY A 114 -5.76 2.01 -7.74
N GLU A 115 -5.54 1.96 -9.05
CA GLU A 115 -5.45 0.69 -9.79
C GLU A 115 -4.17 -0.08 -9.46
N TYR A 116 -4.29 -1.41 -9.34
CA TYR A 116 -3.19 -2.31 -9.08
C TYR A 116 -3.43 -3.70 -9.64
N GLU A 117 -2.37 -4.50 -9.73
CA GLU A 117 -2.40 -5.90 -10.12
C GLU A 117 -1.77 -6.79 -9.03
N ILE A 118 -2.34 -7.98 -8.81
CA ILE A 118 -1.73 -9.01 -7.98
C ILE A 118 -1.08 -10.07 -8.89
N ILE A 119 0.23 -10.14 -8.83
CA ILE A 119 1.03 -11.13 -9.57
C ILE A 119 1.33 -12.29 -8.64
N ARG A 120 0.92 -13.50 -9.05
CA ARG A 120 1.09 -14.74 -8.28
C ARG A 120 2.03 -15.69 -8.98
N ASP A 121 2.84 -16.38 -8.20
CA ASP A 121 3.53 -17.57 -8.66
C ASP A 121 2.53 -18.68 -8.94
N THR A 122 2.87 -19.53 -9.88
CA THR A 122 2.07 -20.70 -10.23
C THR A 122 2.97 -21.94 -10.28
N PRO A 123 2.41 -23.16 -10.21
CA PRO A 123 3.22 -24.37 -10.39
C PRO A 123 3.98 -24.43 -11.73
N GLN A 124 3.49 -23.74 -12.76
CA GLN A 124 4.10 -23.65 -14.09
C GLN A 124 5.14 -22.52 -14.18
N ASP A 125 5.00 -21.50 -13.34
CA ASP A 125 5.89 -20.35 -13.27
C ASP A 125 6.10 -19.94 -11.80
N PRO A 126 6.96 -20.67 -11.09
CA PRO A 126 7.12 -20.53 -9.62
C PRO A 126 7.97 -19.34 -9.17
N ASN A 127 8.52 -18.58 -10.11
CA ASN A 127 9.35 -17.41 -9.84
C ASN A 127 8.80 -16.13 -10.49
N LYS A 128 7.55 -16.15 -10.98
CA LYS A 128 6.96 -15.02 -11.70
C LYS A 128 7.01 -13.72 -10.91
N SER A 129 6.65 -13.77 -9.64
CA SER A 129 6.66 -12.59 -8.75
C SER A 129 8.07 -12.04 -8.54
N GLU A 130 9.06 -12.91 -8.33
CA GLU A 130 10.47 -12.50 -8.20
C GLU A 130 11.02 -11.94 -9.51
N ASP A 131 10.71 -12.56 -10.65
CA ASP A 131 11.17 -12.10 -11.96
C ASP A 131 10.60 -10.72 -12.33
N VAL A 132 9.36 -10.43 -11.95
CA VAL A 132 8.78 -9.09 -12.09
C VAL A 132 9.54 -8.08 -11.23
N ALA A 133 9.78 -8.36 -9.97
CA ALA A 133 10.54 -7.48 -9.08
C ALA A 133 11.95 -7.19 -9.60
N ILE A 134 12.64 -8.22 -10.12
CA ILE A 134 13.97 -8.10 -10.72
C ILE A 134 13.92 -7.26 -12.00
N SER A 135 12.89 -7.43 -12.81
CA SER A 135 12.70 -6.64 -14.03
C SER A 135 12.49 -5.16 -13.74
N MET A 136 11.69 -4.84 -12.71
CA MET A 136 11.50 -3.46 -12.23
C MET A 136 12.82 -2.84 -11.79
N LEU A 137 13.60 -3.54 -10.95
CA LEU A 137 14.89 -3.05 -10.46
C LEU A 137 15.88 -2.80 -11.60
N LYS A 138 15.94 -3.68 -12.61
CA LYS A 138 16.83 -3.54 -13.76
C LYS A 138 16.43 -2.44 -14.74
N ALA A 139 15.16 -2.11 -14.81
CA ALA A 139 14.64 -1.06 -15.67
C ALA A 139 14.79 0.34 -15.05
N ALA A 140 14.90 0.43 -13.74
CA ALA A 140 14.96 1.69 -13.02
C ALA A 140 16.38 2.28 -13.01
N ASP A 141 16.49 3.58 -13.13
CA ASP A 141 17.74 4.31 -12.92
C ASP A 141 18.10 4.35 -11.42
N SER A 142 17.11 4.54 -10.56
CA SER A 142 17.24 4.52 -9.11
C SER A 142 16.00 3.89 -8.46
N CYS A 143 16.11 3.47 -7.19
CA CYS A 143 14.97 2.97 -6.45
C CYS A 143 15.07 3.23 -4.95
N GLU A 144 13.92 3.18 -4.28
CA GLU A 144 13.78 3.07 -2.84
C GLU A 144 13.30 1.66 -2.51
N LEU A 145 14.17 0.86 -1.88
CA LEU A 145 13.91 -0.54 -1.58
C LEU A 145 13.85 -0.78 -0.08
N THR A 146 12.78 -1.44 0.37
CA THR A 146 12.67 -1.97 1.73
C THR A 146 12.62 -3.49 1.65
N THR A 147 13.45 -4.20 2.44
CA THR A 147 13.47 -5.66 2.44
C THR A 147 13.81 -6.25 3.81
N PRO A 148 13.02 -7.24 4.28
CA PRO A 148 13.31 -7.97 5.51
C PRO A 148 14.25 -9.18 5.29
N TYR A 149 14.63 -9.49 4.06
CA TYR A 149 15.44 -10.65 3.73
C TYR A 149 16.51 -10.33 2.70
N TYR A 150 17.56 -11.16 2.67
CA TYR A 150 18.59 -11.14 1.65
C TYR A 150 18.19 -12.00 0.45
N SER A 151 18.27 -11.45 -0.75
CA SER A 151 18.20 -12.19 -2.02
C SER A 151 19.34 -11.77 -2.92
N ARG A 152 20.19 -12.73 -3.34
CA ARG A 152 21.27 -12.50 -4.29
C ARG A 152 20.76 -11.93 -5.62
N ARG A 153 19.67 -12.50 -6.14
CA ARG A 153 19.08 -12.06 -7.41
C ARG A 153 18.59 -10.61 -7.36
N HIS A 154 17.98 -10.21 -6.25
CA HIS A 154 17.58 -8.81 -6.04
C HIS A 154 18.83 -7.92 -5.95
N GLN A 155 19.82 -8.32 -5.16
CA GLN A 155 21.04 -7.53 -4.97
C GLN A 155 21.79 -7.27 -6.28
N GLU A 156 21.89 -8.27 -7.16
CA GLU A 156 22.49 -8.14 -8.50
C GLU A 156 21.68 -7.22 -9.44
N ALA A 157 20.40 -6.99 -9.14
CA ALA A 157 19.49 -6.16 -9.95
C ALA A 157 19.33 -4.73 -9.41
N ILE A 158 19.72 -4.43 -8.17
CA ILE A 158 19.59 -3.10 -7.57
C ILE A 158 20.43 -2.09 -8.37
N PRO A 159 19.83 -0.96 -8.82
CA PRO A 159 20.57 0.08 -9.51
C PRO A 159 21.64 0.71 -8.60
N THR A 160 22.82 0.96 -9.16
CA THR A 160 23.97 1.55 -8.43
C THR A 160 23.98 3.08 -8.46
N HIS A 161 22.85 3.71 -8.78
CA HIS A 161 22.71 5.15 -8.82
C HIS A 161 22.83 5.78 -7.43
N PRO A 162 23.44 6.98 -7.28
CA PRO A 162 23.61 7.66 -5.99
C PRO A 162 22.29 7.96 -5.24
N GLU A 163 21.17 8.02 -5.94
CA GLU A 163 19.85 8.24 -5.35
C GLU A 163 19.15 6.94 -4.90
N THR A 164 19.72 5.78 -5.23
CA THR A 164 19.20 4.50 -4.73
C THR A 164 19.39 4.39 -3.23
N ARG A 165 18.31 4.09 -2.51
CA ARG A 165 18.29 3.97 -1.04
C ARG A 165 17.68 2.65 -0.60
N LEU A 166 18.26 2.05 0.44
CA LEU A 166 17.83 0.77 0.98
C LEU A 166 17.49 0.86 2.46
N LEU A 167 16.35 0.30 2.81
CA LEU A 167 15.97 -0.05 4.17
C LEU A 167 16.02 -1.57 4.31
N VAL A 168 16.90 -2.08 5.18
CA VAL A 168 17.10 -3.52 5.36
C VAL A 168 16.98 -3.88 6.84
N THR A 169 16.60 -5.13 7.14
CA THR A 169 16.66 -5.61 8.53
C THR A 169 18.07 -6.00 8.91
N ARG A 170 18.34 -6.08 10.21
CA ARG A 170 19.63 -6.56 10.71
C ARG A 170 19.91 -7.98 10.24
N GLU A 171 18.92 -8.85 10.28
CA GLU A 171 19.03 -10.24 9.82
C GLU A 171 19.42 -10.32 8.34
N ALA A 172 18.81 -9.49 7.50
CA ALA A 172 19.13 -9.45 6.07
C ALA A 172 20.57 -8.97 5.82
N ILE A 173 21.03 -7.94 6.54
CA ILE A 173 22.40 -7.43 6.38
C ILE A 173 23.43 -8.40 6.97
N ASP A 174 23.14 -9.07 8.08
CA ASP A 174 24.03 -10.07 8.67
C ASP A 174 24.30 -11.23 7.71
N VAL A 175 23.25 -11.74 7.04
CA VAL A 175 23.40 -12.77 6.00
C VAL A 175 24.28 -12.26 4.86
N SER A 176 24.07 -11.03 4.39
CA SER A 176 24.86 -10.42 3.32
C SER A 176 26.34 -10.28 3.73
N LEU A 177 26.61 -9.75 4.94
CA LEU A 177 27.97 -9.54 5.45
C LEU A 177 28.70 -10.84 5.73
N GLN A 178 28.02 -11.86 6.27
CA GLN A 178 28.61 -13.20 6.47
C GLN A 178 29.05 -13.82 5.14
N ARG A 179 28.26 -13.68 4.09
CA ARG A 179 28.61 -14.14 2.74
C ARG A 179 29.82 -13.38 2.20
N TYR A 180 29.87 -12.07 2.40
CA TYR A 180 31.02 -11.25 2.03
C TYR A 180 32.30 -11.68 2.76
N ALA A 181 32.26 -11.87 4.07
CA ALA A 181 33.37 -12.36 4.86
C ALA A 181 33.83 -13.77 4.44
N ALA A 182 32.91 -14.61 3.94
CA ALA A 182 33.23 -15.93 3.37
C ALA A 182 33.87 -15.89 1.96
N GLY A 183 34.18 -14.70 1.43
CA GLY A 183 34.88 -14.52 0.16
C GLY A 183 33.99 -14.19 -1.04
N HIS A 184 32.69 -14.07 -0.84
CA HIS A 184 31.73 -13.66 -1.88
C HIS A 184 31.65 -12.13 -2.05
N ARG A 185 32.80 -11.47 -2.19
CA ARG A 185 32.94 -10.01 -2.21
C ARG A 185 32.20 -9.35 -3.38
N GLU A 186 32.00 -10.08 -4.46
CA GLU A 186 31.25 -9.63 -5.65
C GLU A 186 29.75 -9.49 -5.38
N GLU A 187 29.26 -10.09 -4.28
CA GLU A 187 27.85 -10.09 -3.91
C GLU A 187 27.43 -8.86 -3.09
N LEU A 188 28.37 -8.06 -2.58
CA LEU A 188 28.03 -6.80 -1.93
C LEU A 188 27.74 -5.73 -2.98
N THR A 189 26.59 -5.07 -2.76
CA THR A 189 26.23 -3.93 -3.60
C THR A 189 27.32 -2.86 -3.55
N THR A 190 27.55 -2.21 -4.67
CA THR A 190 28.47 -1.08 -4.79
C THR A 190 27.83 0.24 -4.31
N LEU A 191 26.68 0.17 -3.63
CA LEU A 191 26.03 1.33 -3.06
C LEU A 191 26.84 1.93 -1.92
N ASP A 192 26.78 3.25 -1.84
CA ASP A 192 27.35 3.98 -0.72
C ASP A 192 26.65 3.52 0.59
N PRO A 193 27.41 3.12 1.62
CA PRO A 193 26.85 2.71 2.92
C PRO A 193 25.92 3.77 3.54
N THR A 194 26.08 5.04 3.20
CA THR A 194 25.18 6.12 3.68
C THR A 194 23.76 6.03 3.11
N ASN A 195 23.61 5.32 2.00
CA ASN A 195 22.34 5.06 1.36
C ASN A 195 21.65 3.79 1.86
N ILE A 196 22.21 3.14 2.89
CA ILE A 196 21.63 1.95 3.51
C ILE A 196 21.37 2.22 4.98
N ARG A 197 20.16 1.92 5.44
CA ARG A 197 19.77 2.07 6.84
C ARG A 197 19.07 0.81 7.34
N LEU A 198 19.15 0.60 8.65
CA LEU A 198 18.56 -0.55 9.32
C LEU A 198 17.17 -0.20 9.85
N THR A 199 16.22 -1.08 9.58
CA THR A 199 14.83 -0.93 10.04
C THR A 199 14.27 -2.27 10.52
N GLU A 200 13.22 -2.22 11.31
CA GLU A 200 12.43 -3.41 11.67
C GLU A 200 11.17 -3.40 10.80
N CYS A 201 11.22 -4.08 9.67
CA CYS A 201 10.07 -4.25 8.79
C CYS A 201 9.85 -5.73 8.48
N ALA A 202 8.59 -6.12 8.27
CA ALA A 202 8.22 -7.48 7.93
C ALA A 202 7.67 -7.60 6.50
N PHE A 203 7.79 -6.55 5.68
CA PHE A 203 7.36 -6.53 4.29
C PHE A 203 8.50 -6.07 3.38
N ALA A 204 8.43 -6.44 2.10
CA ALA A 204 9.31 -5.87 1.09
C ALA A 204 8.56 -4.89 0.19
N SER A 205 9.23 -3.81 -0.21
CA SER A 205 8.71 -2.87 -1.21
C SER A 205 9.82 -2.39 -2.13
N VAL A 206 9.45 -2.12 -3.37
CA VAL A 206 10.29 -1.44 -4.36
C VAL A 206 9.50 -0.27 -4.89
N VAL A 207 10.09 0.92 -4.84
CA VAL A 207 9.55 2.15 -5.42
C VAL A 207 10.54 2.63 -6.46
N THR A 208 10.10 2.76 -7.69
CA THR A 208 10.83 3.37 -8.79
C THR A 208 10.17 4.70 -9.17
N ASP A 209 10.60 5.32 -10.27
CA ASP A 209 9.92 6.51 -10.79
C ASP A 209 8.56 6.20 -11.43
N GLU A 210 8.34 4.94 -11.83
CA GLU A 210 7.16 4.53 -12.60
C GLU A 210 6.26 3.54 -11.86
N GLN A 211 6.77 2.84 -10.83
CA GLN A 211 6.06 1.70 -10.25
C GLN A 211 6.27 1.58 -8.75
N LEU A 212 5.25 1.05 -8.09
CA LEU A 212 5.29 0.56 -6.71
C LEU A 212 5.04 -0.93 -6.69
N LYS A 213 5.93 -1.70 -6.01
CA LYS A 213 5.73 -3.10 -5.68
C LYS A 213 5.68 -3.29 -4.17
N PHE A 214 4.74 -4.11 -3.71
CA PHE A 214 4.70 -4.63 -2.34
C PHE A 214 4.71 -6.15 -2.31
N GLU A 215 5.39 -6.69 -1.30
CA GLU A 215 5.30 -8.08 -0.90
C GLU A 215 4.99 -8.14 0.60
N LEU A 216 3.79 -8.60 0.90
CA LEU A 216 3.29 -8.71 2.27
C LEU A 216 3.44 -10.15 2.78
N PRO A 217 3.76 -10.35 4.07
CA PRO A 217 3.79 -11.67 4.64
C PRO A 217 2.39 -12.28 4.64
N ARG A 218 2.30 -13.59 4.37
CA ARG A 218 1.03 -14.32 4.42
C ARG A 218 0.62 -14.62 5.88
N LEU A 219 -0.68 -14.70 6.08
CA LEU A 219 -1.22 -15.27 7.29
C LEU A 219 -0.93 -16.78 7.29
N SER A 220 -0.06 -17.26 8.19
CA SER A 220 0.15 -18.69 8.36
C SER A 220 -0.99 -19.29 9.17
N GLU A 221 -1.52 -20.44 8.78
CA GLU A 221 -2.56 -21.18 9.55
C GLU A 221 -2.11 -21.59 10.97
N ALA A 222 -0.85 -21.33 11.32
CA ALA A 222 -0.22 -21.76 12.57
C ALA A 222 0.17 -20.65 13.55
N SER A 223 -0.27 -19.40 13.37
CA SER A 223 0.12 -18.31 14.28
C SER A 223 -0.91 -18.01 15.37
N THR A 224 -1.09 -18.99 16.30
CA THR A 224 -1.57 -18.70 17.67
C THR A 224 -0.42 -18.55 18.68
N THR A 225 0.84 -18.46 18.25
CA THR A 225 1.99 -18.23 19.15
C THR A 225 2.95 -17.20 18.57
N ASN A 226 3.13 -16.12 19.33
CA ASN A 226 4.10 -15.07 19.13
C ASN A 226 5.49 -15.61 18.75
N HIS A 227 5.91 -15.36 17.50
CA HIS A 227 7.28 -15.01 17.13
C HIS A 227 7.31 -14.81 15.61
N ALA A 228 7.70 -13.62 15.17
CA ALA A 228 8.04 -13.34 13.79
C ALA A 228 9.25 -14.20 13.40
N THR A 229 9.00 -15.29 12.69
CA THR A 229 10.06 -16.04 12.00
C THR A 229 10.02 -15.62 10.54
N ALA A 230 11.16 -15.14 10.04
CA ALA A 230 11.38 -14.89 8.63
C ALA A 230 10.96 -16.12 7.80
N PRO A 231 10.42 -15.93 6.59
CA PRO A 231 10.09 -17.04 5.70
C PRO A 231 11.37 -17.85 5.46
N SER A 232 11.39 -19.11 5.95
CA SER A 232 12.50 -20.01 5.74
C SER A 232 12.55 -20.36 4.24
N ALA A 233 13.74 -20.26 3.64
CA ALA A 233 14.03 -20.70 2.28
C ALA A 233 13.90 -22.25 2.13
N GLY A 234 12.72 -22.78 2.35
CA GLY A 234 12.40 -24.22 2.38
C GLY A 234 10.92 -24.51 2.55
N GLY A 235 10.04 -23.52 2.31
CA GLY A 235 8.59 -23.71 2.35
C GLY A 235 8.10 -24.69 1.29
N SER A 236 7.14 -25.51 1.67
CA SER A 236 6.44 -26.47 0.80
C SER A 236 5.89 -25.76 -0.45
N VAL A 237 5.97 -26.43 -1.60
CA VAL A 237 5.53 -25.98 -2.95
C VAL A 237 4.04 -25.58 -3.05
N THR A 238 3.31 -25.58 -1.95
CA THR A 238 1.90 -25.14 -1.88
C THR A 238 1.71 -23.67 -1.49
N ASP A 239 2.78 -22.96 -1.10
CA ASP A 239 2.70 -21.57 -0.66
C ASP A 239 3.14 -20.64 -1.80
N THR A 240 2.21 -20.34 -2.71
CA THR A 240 2.47 -19.47 -3.85
C THR A 240 2.69 -18.03 -3.37
N SER A 241 3.88 -17.49 -3.64
CA SER A 241 4.19 -16.09 -3.41
C SER A 241 3.28 -15.20 -4.28
N ALA A 242 2.93 -14.04 -3.74
CA ALA A 242 2.14 -13.05 -4.47
C ALA A 242 2.67 -11.64 -4.15
N ILE A 243 2.75 -10.81 -5.17
CA ILE A 243 3.13 -9.41 -5.03
C ILE A 243 2.02 -8.50 -5.56
N PHE A 244 1.89 -7.36 -4.92
CA PHE A 244 1.09 -6.24 -5.36
C PHE A 244 1.95 -5.32 -6.23
N VAL A 245 1.45 -4.88 -7.39
CA VAL A 245 2.14 -3.94 -8.28
C VAL A 245 1.15 -2.87 -8.76
N SER A 246 1.58 -1.63 -8.78
CA SER A 246 0.82 -0.50 -9.34
C SER A 246 1.75 0.47 -10.07
N GLU A 247 1.26 1.02 -11.17
CA GLU A 247 1.96 1.97 -12.05
C GLU A 247 1.36 3.38 -11.98
N THR A 248 0.44 3.62 -11.03
CA THR A 248 -0.16 4.95 -10.87
C THR A 248 0.81 5.92 -10.20
N ASP A 249 0.76 7.19 -10.56
CA ASP A 249 1.53 8.25 -9.88
C ASP A 249 1.22 8.30 -8.38
N ALA A 250 -0.05 8.03 -8.01
CA ALA A 250 -0.49 7.97 -6.63
C ALA A 250 0.16 6.82 -5.86
N ALA A 251 0.33 5.65 -6.48
CA ALA A 251 1.05 4.52 -5.90
C ALA A 251 2.53 4.83 -5.66
N VAL A 252 3.19 5.43 -6.65
CA VAL A 252 4.59 5.85 -6.52
C VAL A 252 4.75 6.85 -5.39
N GLN A 253 3.87 7.86 -5.32
CA GLN A 253 3.90 8.85 -4.25
C GLN A 253 3.63 8.23 -2.88
N PHE A 254 2.66 7.32 -2.79
CA PHE A 254 2.40 6.56 -1.56
C PHE A 254 3.63 5.77 -1.10
N GLY A 255 4.28 5.07 -2.03
CA GLY A 255 5.49 4.30 -1.75
C GLY A 255 6.63 5.16 -1.23
N ARG A 256 6.88 6.31 -1.87
CA ARG A 256 7.88 7.30 -1.45
C ARG A 256 7.59 7.87 -0.06
N ASP A 257 6.34 8.21 0.21
CA ASP A 257 5.93 8.72 1.53
C ASP A 257 6.16 7.67 2.63
N LEU A 258 5.79 6.42 2.36
CA LEU A 258 6.02 5.30 3.30
C LEU A 258 7.50 5.07 3.52
N PHE A 259 8.30 4.97 2.45
CA PHE A 259 9.74 4.81 2.55
C PHE A 259 10.38 5.94 3.36
N LYS A 260 10.04 7.18 3.06
CA LYS A 260 10.53 8.36 3.78
C LYS A 260 10.20 8.32 5.27
N ALA A 261 8.98 7.91 5.64
CA ALA A 261 8.60 7.78 7.03
C ALA A 261 9.46 6.72 7.75
N LEU A 262 9.64 5.55 7.14
CA LEU A 262 10.49 4.49 7.69
C LEU A 262 11.97 4.91 7.73
N TRP A 263 12.43 5.68 6.75
CA TRP A 263 13.81 6.17 6.69
C TRP A 263 14.15 7.08 7.86
N VAL A 264 13.24 7.95 8.27
CA VAL A 264 13.44 8.86 9.41
C VAL A 264 13.62 8.08 10.71
N ASP A 265 12.88 7.00 10.89
CA ASP A 265 12.90 6.18 12.11
C ASP A 265 13.97 5.07 12.11
N SER A 266 14.75 4.96 11.02
CA SER A 266 15.75 3.91 10.84
C SER A 266 17.14 4.31 11.34
N GLU A 267 18.02 3.31 11.58
CA GLU A 267 19.39 3.51 12.03
C GLU A 267 20.37 3.51 10.84
N PRO A 268 21.41 4.38 10.82
CA PRO A 268 22.48 4.28 9.82
C PRO A 268 23.21 2.93 9.92
N MET A 269 23.55 2.33 8.77
CA MET A 269 24.23 1.05 8.71
C MET A 269 25.70 1.12 9.21
N GLY A 270 26.42 2.23 8.95
CA GLY A 270 27.85 2.35 9.27
C GLY A 270 28.19 2.01 10.73
N PRO A 271 27.57 2.66 11.74
CA PRO A 271 27.82 2.35 13.14
C PRO A 271 27.50 0.89 13.54
N TYR A 272 26.57 0.24 12.86
CA TYR A 272 26.24 -1.17 13.07
C TYR A 272 27.40 -2.06 12.59
N ILE A 273 27.91 -1.82 11.37
CA ILE A 273 29.04 -2.58 10.81
C ILE A 273 30.30 -2.42 11.69
N GLU A 274 30.63 -1.19 12.10
CA GLU A 274 31.78 -0.94 12.96
C GLU A 274 31.72 -1.72 14.28
N ARG A 275 30.54 -1.94 14.83
CA ARG A 275 30.33 -2.65 16.08
C ARG A 275 30.33 -4.16 15.93
N GLU A 276 29.58 -4.69 14.95
CA GLU A 276 29.34 -6.13 14.82
C GLU A 276 30.32 -6.82 13.87
N PHE A 277 30.92 -6.07 12.94
CA PHE A 277 31.86 -6.58 11.92
C PHE A 277 33.10 -5.67 11.80
N PRO A 278 33.87 -5.48 12.89
CA PRO A 278 35.01 -4.54 12.89
C PRO A 278 36.08 -4.89 11.84
N GLU A 279 36.18 -6.16 11.43
CA GLU A 279 37.10 -6.62 10.38
C GLU A 279 36.73 -6.13 8.97
N LEU A 280 35.53 -5.58 8.77
CA LEU A 280 35.10 -5.00 7.51
C LEU A 280 35.24 -3.47 7.45
N SER A 281 35.67 -2.85 8.53
CA SER A 281 35.84 -1.39 8.67
C SER A 281 37.26 -0.92 8.34
N GLU A 282 38.20 -1.83 8.05
CA GLU A 282 39.55 -1.57 7.56
C GLU A 282 39.60 -1.59 6.01
#